data_a92e4e9ab32f9ad6bd9d614b66443384
#
_entry.id   a92e4e9ab32f9ad6bd9d614b66443384
#
_cell.length_a   1.000
_cell.length_b   1.000
_cell.length_c   1.000
_cell.angle_alpha   90.00
_cell.angle_beta   90.00
_cell.angle_gamma   90.00
#
_symmetry.space_group_name_H-M   'P 1'
#
loop_
_entity.id
_entity.type
_entity.pdbx_description
1 polymer ?
#
loop_
_entity_poly.entity_id
_entity_poly.type
_entity_poly.pdbx_seq_one_letter_code
_entity_poly.pdbx_strand_id
1 'polypeptide(L)'
;MAESSTQSIVIAASPERVAAVITDFASYPEWVSAAQRAEVIEEYEDGYASQVSFIIDAGVLKDSYTLRYSYSEDISHIEWTLVAPSQVQKAQNGSYDIADNGDDTSTVTYTLAVELSIPMLGMFKRKAEKMIMDTALKELKKQVEAGT
;
A
#
# COMPACT_ATOMS: atom_id res chain seq x y z
N MET A 1 -18.66 -8.96 -5.59
CA MET A 1 -18.08 -7.76 -4.96
C MET A 1 -17.02 -8.19 -3.97
N ALA A 2 -15.84 -7.63 -4.07
CA ALA A 2 -14.76 -7.97 -3.15
C ALA A 2 -15.00 -7.35 -1.77
N GLU A 3 -14.81 -8.13 -0.73
CA GLU A 3 -14.87 -7.63 0.64
C GLU A 3 -13.57 -6.93 0.96
N SER A 4 -13.63 -5.81 1.70
CA SER A 4 -12.44 -5.11 2.13
C SER A 4 -11.95 -5.65 3.48
N SER A 5 -10.65 -5.66 3.65
CA SER A 5 -9.98 -5.96 4.92
C SER A 5 -9.35 -4.68 5.44
N THR A 6 -9.32 -4.50 6.75
CA THR A 6 -8.78 -3.30 7.39
C THR A 6 -7.89 -3.68 8.56
N GLN A 7 -6.73 -3.07 8.65
CA GLN A 7 -5.79 -3.24 9.77
C GLN A 7 -5.13 -1.92 10.09
N SER A 8 -4.72 -1.74 11.33
CA SER A 8 -4.06 -0.52 11.80
C SER A 8 -2.80 -0.83 12.58
N ILE A 9 -1.88 0.13 12.59
CA ILE A 9 -0.65 0.05 13.39
C ILE A 9 -0.30 1.45 13.88
N VAL A 10 0.31 1.53 15.06
CA VAL A 10 0.84 2.80 15.60
C VAL A 10 2.32 2.88 15.26
N ILE A 11 2.72 4.02 14.70
CA ILE A 11 4.11 4.30 14.29
C ILE A 11 4.62 5.49 15.09
N ALA A 12 5.83 5.39 15.64
CA ALA A 12 6.45 6.45 16.43
C ALA A 12 7.07 7.52 15.53
N ALA A 13 6.21 8.25 14.81
CA ALA A 13 6.60 9.33 13.91
C ALA A 13 5.39 10.21 13.59
N SER A 14 5.65 11.42 13.09
CA SER A 14 4.60 12.34 12.68
C SER A 14 3.88 11.83 11.43
N PRO A 15 2.63 12.27 11.18
CA PRO A 15 1.92 11.94 9.94
C PRO A 15 2.69 12.33 8.67
N GLU A 16 3.39 13.47 8.70
CA GLU A 16 4.16 13.95 7.56
C GLU A 16 5.31 13.00 7.22
N ARG A 17 5.97 12.47 8.25
CA ARG A 17 7.06 11.50 8.08
C ARG A 17 6.53 10.20 7.49
N VAL A 18 5.40 9.71 8.01
CA VAL A 18 4.76 8.49 7.51
C VAL A 18 4.37 8.68 6.05
N ALA A 19 3.72 9.79 5.72
CA ALA A 19 3.30 10.10 4.35
C ALA A 19 4.49 10.16 3.40
N ALA A 20 5.60 10.75 3.84
CA ALA A 20 6.81 10.85 3.03
C ALA A 20 7.36 9.48 2.65
N VAL A 21 7.33 8.51 3.56
CA VAL A 21 7.79 7.15 3.28
C VAL A 21 6.81 6.43 2.33
N ILE A 22 5.51 6.55 2.56
CA ILE A 22 4.49 5.91 1.71
C ILE A 22 4.54 6.44 0.27
N THR A 23 4.82 7.72 0.08
CA THR A 23 4.82 8.33 -1.25
C THR A 23 6.16 8.24 -1.97
N ASP A 24 7.20 7.74 -1.32
CA ASP A 24 8.51 7.52 -1.94
C ASP A 24 8.54 6.14 -2.61
N PHE A 25 7.81 6.00 -3.71
CA PHE A 25 7.60 4.72 -4.38
C PHE A 25 8.89 4.12 -4.93
N ALA A 26 9.80 4.94 -5.42
CA ALA A 26 11.06 4.45 -5.98
C ALA A 26 11.91 3.67 -4.95
N SER A 27 11.71 3.95 -3.67
CA SER A 27 12.45 3.28 -2.60
C SER A 27 11.78 2.00 -2.08
N TYR A 28 10.57 1.68 -2.55
CA TYR A 28 9.84 0.50 -2.08
C TYR A 28 10.66 -0.80 -2.10
N PRO A 29 11.43 -1.11 -3.16
CA PRO A 29 12.22 -2.36 -3.15
C PRO A 29 13.23 -2.44 -2.01
N GLU A 30 13.60 -1.32 -1.38
CA GLU A 30 14.56 -1.29 -0.29
C GLU A 30 13.96 -1.73 1.04
N TRP A 31 12.64 -1.57 1.23
CA TRP A 31 12.00 -1.88 2.51
C TRP A 31 10.73 -2.73 2.41
N VAL A 32 10.11 -2.81 1.24
CA VAL A 32 8.94 -3.67 1.01
C VAL A 32 9.46 -4.99 0.43
N SER A 33 9.50 -6.04 1.24
CA SER A 33 10.12 -7.30 0.86
C SER A 33 9.50 -7.93 -0.40
N ALA A 34 8.20 -7.76 -0.60
CA ALA A 34 7.51 -8.30 -1.76
C ALA A 34 7.72 -7.47 -3.03
N ALA A 35 8.13 -6.21 -2.92
CA ALA A 35 8.28 -5.32 -4.07
C ALA A 35 9.65 -5.50 -4.70
N GLN A 36 9.69 -6.11 -5.89
CA GLN A 36 10.94 -6.24 -6.65
C GLN A 36 11.24 -4.98 -7.43
N ARG A 37 10.20 -4.27 -7.87
CA ARG A 37 10.34 -3.03 -8.62
C ARG A 37 9.13 -2.14 -8.37
N ALA A 38 9.37 -0.85 -8.26
CA ALA A 38 8.32 0.16 -8.20
C ALA A 38 8.79 1.34 -9.04
N GLU A 39 8.00 1.70 -10.05
CA GLU A 39 8.36 2.74 -11.00
C GLU A 39 7.22 3.73 -11.15
N VAL A 40 7.49 5.00 -10.88
CA VAL A 40 6.52 6.07 -11.12
C VAL A 40 6.49 6.35 -12.61
N ILE A 41 5.34 6.09 -13.25
CA ILE A 41 5.20 6.25 -14.69
C ILE A 41 4.45 7.53 -15.07
N GLU A 42 3.76 8.15 -14.12
CA GLU A 42 3.05 9.41 -14.34
C GLU A 42 2.94 10.16 -13.02
N GLU A 43 3.02 11.49 -13.09
CA GLU A 43 2.91 12.36 -11.91
C GLU A 43 1.85 13.44 -12.14
N TYR A 44 1.23 13.90 -11.05
CA TYR A 44 0.38 15.09 -11.05
C TYR A 44 1.28 16.34 -11.11
N GLU A 45 0.67 17.49 -11.34
CA GLU A 45 1.38 18.77 -11.40
C GLU A 45 2.16 19.09 -10.13
N ASP A 46 1.68 18.61 -8.99
CA ASP A 46 2.33 18.84 -7.69
C ASP A 46 3.52 17.91 -7.42
N GLY A 47 3.82 17.01 -8.36
CA GLY A 47 4.94 16.08 -8.23
C GLY A 47 4.62 14.75 -7.57
N TYR A 48 3.42 14.59 -7.01
CA TYR A 48 3.00 13.29 -6.47
C TYR A 48 2.66 12.33 -7.59
N ALA A 49 2.97 11.04 -7.38
CA ALA A 49 2.73 10.02 -8.38
C ALA A 49 1.24 9.83 -8.65
N SER A 50 0.84 9.86 -9.93
CA SER A 50 -0.52 9.52 -10.33
C SER A 50 -0.63 8.06 -10.75
N GLN A 51 0.42 7.49 -11.34
CA GLN A 51 0.46 6.08 -11.69
C GLN A 51 1.81 5.48 -11.34
N VAL A 52 1.78 4.32 -10.70
CA VAL A 52 2.98 3.58 -10.30
C VAL A 52 2.86 2.14 -10.76
N SER A 53 3.89 1.63 -11.40
CA SER A 53 3.97 0.25 -11.86
C SER A 53 4.77 -0.57 -10.87
N PHE A 54 4.24 -1.74 -10.48
CA PHE A 54 4.88 -2.62 -9.51
C PHE A 54 5.14 -4.00 -10.08
N ILE A 55 6.24 -4.60 -9.65
CA ILE A 55 6.51 -6.02 -9.84
C ILE A 55 6.61 -6.60 -8.43
N ILE A 56 5.70 -7.51 -8.10
CA ILE A 56 5.56 -8.08 -6.76
C ILE A 56 5.87 -9.58 -6.78
N ASP A 57 6.62 -10.04 -5.79
CA ASP A 57 6.84 -11.44 -5.53
C ASP A 57 6.68 -11.67 -4.02
N ALA A 58 5.50 -12.13 -3.62
CA ALA A 58 5.19 -12.43 -2.22
C ALA A 58 5.29 -13.94 -1.93
N GLY A 59 5.99 -14.68 -2.78
CA GLY A 59 6.15 -16.11 -2.64
C GLY A 59 4.99 -16.90 -3.22
N VAL A 60 3.82 -16.76 -2.60
CA VAL A 60 2.59 -17.41 -3.07
C VAL A 60 1.93 -16.64 -4.20
N LEU A 61 2.28 -15.39 -4.37
CA LEU A 61 1.68 -14.51 -5.36
C LEU A 61 2.76 -13.69 -6.06
N LYS A 62 2.80 -13.80 -7.39
CA LYS A 62 3.69 -13.01 -8.23
C LYS A 62 2.86 -12.28 -9.25
N ASP A 63 3.05 -10.98 -9.40
CA ASP A 63 2.26 -10.17 -10.32
C ASP A 63 3.00 -8.91 -10.74
N SER A 64 2.59 -8.39 -11.89
CA SER A 64 3.00 -7.07 -12.39
C SER A 64 1.75 -6.28 -12.66
N TYR A 65 1.65 -5.06 -12.11
CA TYR A 65 0.44 -4.26 -12.26
C TYR A 65 0.74 -2.80 -12.05
N THR A 66 -0.23 -1.96 -12.44
CA THR A 66 -0.13 -0.51 -12.30
C THR A 66 -1.30 -0.02 -11.46
N LEU A 67 -0.99 0.84 -10.49
CA LEU A 67 -1.98 1.47 -9.63
C LEU A 67 -2.07 2.96 -9.94
N ARG A 68 -3.29 3.49 -9.89
CA ARG A 68 -3.54 4.92 -9.94
C ARG A 68 -3.77 5.41 -8.53
N TYR A 69 -3.03 6.46 -8.15
CA TYR A 69 -3.07 7.03 -6.81
C TYR A 69 -3.82 8.35 -6.78
N SER A 70 -4.49 8.61 -5.67
CA SER A 70 -5.05 9.93 -5.35
C SER A 70 -4.80 10.22 -3.89
N TYR A 71 -4.75 11.51 -3.54
CA TYR A 71 -4.31 11.97 -2.24
C TYR A 71 -5.25 13.06 -1.74
N SER A 72 -5.51 13.07 -0.43
CA SER A 72 -6.16 14.21 0.20
C SER A 72 -5.20 15.40 0.19
N GLU A 73 -5.74 16.60 0.40
CA GLU A 73 -4.95 17.83 0.34
C GLU A 73 -3.76 17.82 1.31
N ASP A 74 -3.97 17.26 2.52
CA ASP A 74 -2.91 17.18 3.55
C ASP A 74 -2.13 15.86 3.52
N ILE A 75 -2.39 15.00 2.51
CA ILE A 75 -1.77 13.69 2.33
C ILE A 75 -2.01 12.75 3.52
N SER A 76 -3.07 12.97 4.28
CA SER A 76 -3.45 12.07 5.38
C SER A 76 -4.26 10.88 4.90
N HIS A 77 -4.80 10.95 3.69
CA HIS A 77 -5.52 9.86 3.03
C HIS A 77 -4.91 9.64 1.66
N ILE A 78 -4.42 8.42 1.45
CA ILE A 78 -3.79 8.00 0.19
C ILE A 78 -4.56 6.79 -0.29
N GLU A 79 -5.13 6.86 -1.49
CA GLU A 79 -5.89 5.74 -2.03
C GLU A 79 -5.43 5.38 -3.43
N TRP A 80 -5.70 4.15 -3.81
CA TRP A 80 -5.32 3.65 -5.14
C TRP A 80 -6.34 2.70 -5.71
N THR A 81 -6.31 2.57 -7.03
CA THR A 81 -7.13 1.62 -7.76
C THR A 81 -6.29 1.00 -8.88
N LEU A 82 -6.57 -0.24 -9.20
CA LEU A 82 -5.91 -0.95 -10.29
C LEU A 82 -6.31 -0.31 -11.62
N VAL A 83 -5.33 0.05 -12.44
CA VAL A 83 -5.58 0.73 -13.73
C VAL A 83 -6.22 -0.22 -14.73
N ALA A 84 -5.74 -1.47 -14.78
CA ALA A 84 -6.26 -2.48 -15.68
C ALA A 84 -6.01 -3.85 -15.06
N PRO A 85 -6.86 -4.86 -15.36
CA PRO A 85 -6.63 -6.20 -14.84
C PRO A 85 -5.22 -6.70 -15.14
N SER A 86 -4.60 -7.32 -14.16
CA SER A 86 -3.30 -7.97 -14.31
C SER A 86 -3.50 -9.46 -14.53
N GLN A 87 -2.40 -10.22 -14.56
CA GLN A 87 -2.45 -11.66 -14.69
C GLN A 87 -3.19 -12.33 -13.52
N VAL A 88 -3.07 -11.76 -12.32
CA VAL A 88 -3.60 -12.34 -11.08
C VAL A 88 -4.82 -11.60 -10.56
N GLN A 89 -4.95 -10.32 -10.86
CA GLN A 89 -5.99 -9.45 -10.28
C GLN A 89 -6.94 -8.90 -11.33
N LYS A 90 -8.24 -8.96 -11.03
CA LYS A 90 -9.27 -8.28 -11.82
C LYS A 90 -9.46 -6.85 -11.35
N ALA A 91 -9.33 -6.62 -10.04
CA ALA A 91 -9.52 -5.31 -9.42
C ALA A 91 -8.74 -5.24 -8.12
N GLN A 92 -8.33 -4.03 -7.78
CA GLN A 92 -7.77 -3.74 -6.47
C GLN A 92 -8.13 -2.31 -6.10
N ASN A 93 -8.61 -2.13 -4.87
CA ASN A 93 -8.81 -0.81 -4.28
C ASN A 93 -8.21 -0.83 -2.90
N GLY A 94 -7.45 0.20 -2.57
CA GLY A 94 -6.83 0.26 -1.26
C GLY A 94 -6.65 1.70 -0.79
N SER A 95 -6.36 1.84 0.49
CA SER A 95 -6.07 3.15 1.06
C SER A 95 -5.24 3.05 2.32
N TYR A 96 -4.49 4.13 2.59
CA TYR A 96 -3.89 4.39 3.89
C TYR A 96 -4.55 5.64 4.46
N ASP A 97 -4.95 5.58 5.71
CA ASP A 97 -5.39 6.74 6.49
C ASP A 97 -4.39 6.96 7.62
N ILE A 98 -3.87 8.18 7.73
CA ILE A 98 -2.83 8.52 8.69
C ILE A 98 -3.41 9.52 9.68
N ALA A 99 -3.54 9.11 10.94
CA ALA A 99 -4.10 9.95 12.00
C ALA A 99 -3.00 10.34 12.97
N ASP A 100 -2.95 11.64 13.31
CA ASP A 100 -2.03 12.18 14.31
C ASP A 100 -2.60 11.86 15.70
N ASN A 101 -1.83 11.16 16.53
CA ASN A 101 -2.28 10.80 17.88
C ASN A 101 -1.99 11.90 18.91
N GLY A 102 -1.28 12.97 18.52
CA GLY A 102 -1.01 14.10 19.40
C GLY A 102 0.16 13.92 20.37
N ASP A 103 0.84 12.78 20.29
CA ASP A 103 1.97 12.43 21.19
C ASP A 103 3.23 12.04 20.41
N ASP A 104 3.40 12.59 19.21
CA ASP A 104 4.50 12.30 18.29
C ASP A 104 4.39 10.88 17.70
N THR A 105 3.19 10.26 17.78
CA THR A 105 2.91 9.01 17.09
C THR A 105 1.76 9.20 16.12
N SER A 106 1.65 8.27 15.16
CA SER A 106 0.57 8.24 14.17
C SER A 106 -0.07 6.86 14.15
N THR A 107 -1.38 6.82 13.92
CA THR A 107 -2.07 5.56 13.63
C THR A 107 -2.27 5.48 12.12
N VAL A 108 -1.76 4.41 11.52
CA VAL A 108 -1.93 4.15 10.08
C VAL A 108 -2.93 3.03 9.92
N THR A 109 -4.00 3.31 9.18
CA THR A 109 -5.05 2.34 8.88
C THR A 109 -4.95 1.98 7.40
N TYR A 110 -4.76 0.70 7.12
CA TYR A 110 -4.65 0.14 5.78
C TYR A 110 -5.95 -0.59 5.46
N THR A 111 -6.61 -0.22 4.37
CA THR A 111 -7.82 -0.88 3.88
C THR A 111 -7.51 -1.44 2.49
N LEU A 112 -7.89 -2.70 2.25
CA LEU A 112 -7.58 -3.36 0.98
C LEU A 112 -8.74 -4.24 0.54
N ALA A 113 -9.11 -4.11 -0.74
CA ALA A 113 -10.08 -4.99 -1.41
C ALA A 113 -9.45 -5.45 -2.72
N VAL A 114 -9.31 -6.76 -2.88
CA VAL A 114 -8.73 -7.36 -4.09
C VAL A 114 -9.71 -8.37 -4.67
N GLU A 115 -9.89 -8.32 -5.99
CA GLU A 115 -10.64 -9.33 -6.72
C GLU A 115 -9.65 -10.07 -7.61
N LEU A 116 -9.55 -11.40 -7.42
CA LEU A 116 -8.57 -12.22 -8.12
C LEU A 116 -9.12 -12.76 -9.43
N SER A 117 -8.25 -12.89 -10.43
CA SER A 117 -8.59 -13.52 -11.72
C SER A 117 -8.70 -15.03 -11.58
N ILE A 118 -8.06 -15.61 -10.56
CA ILE A 118 -8.03 -17.04 -10.30
C ILE A 118 -8.96 -17.32 -9.12
N PRO A 119 -9.88 -18.32 -9.25
CA PRO A 119 -10.74 -18.69 -8.13
C PRO A 119 -9.93 -19.12 -6.92
N MET A 120 -10.29 -18.59 -5.76
CA MET A 120 -9.66 -18.94 -4.50
C MET A 120 -10.74 -19.01 -3.43
N LEU A 121 -10.68 -20.03 -2.58
CA LEU A 121 -11.62 -20.14 -1.46
C LEU A 121 -11.52 -18.90 -0.58
N GLY A 122 -12.67 -18.35 -0.18
CA GLY A 122 -12.72 -17.11 0.58
C GLY A 122 -11.86 -17.10 1.84
N MET A 123 -11.76 -18.27 2.51
CA MET A 123 -10.95 -18.42 3.70
C MET A 123 -9.46 -18.20 3.40
N PHE A 124 -8.95 -18.80 2.31
CA PHE A 124 -7.55 -18.65 1.91
C PHE A 124 -7.26 -17.23 1.44
N LYS A 125 -8.20 -16.62 0.73
CA LYS A 125 -8.07 -15.25 0.27
C LYS A 125 -7.92 -14.28 1.44
N ARG A 126 -8.79 -14.40 2.46
CA ARG A 126 -8.75 -13.54 3.65
C ARG A 126 -7.45 -13.72 4.43
N LYS A 127 -6.98 -14.97 4.54
CA LYS A 127 -5.72 -15.26 5.22
C LYS A 127 -4.53 -14.65 4.49
N ALA A 128 -4.52 -14.74 3.17
CA ALA A 128 -3.46 -14.15 2.34
C ALA A 128 -3.47 -12.63 2.43
N GLU A 129 -4.64 -12.01 2.36
CA GLU A 129 -4.80 -10.56 2.51
C GLU A 129 -4.30 -10.10 3.87
N LYS A 130 -4.68 -10.80 4.94
CA LYS A 130 -4.23 -10.46 6.28
C LYS A 130 -2.71 -10.52 6.41
N MET A 131 -2.10 -11.56 5.88
CA MET A 131 -0.64 -11.72 5.91
C MET A 131 0.07 -10.60 5.15
N ILE A 132 -0.43 -10.25 3.96
CA ILE A 132 0.13 -9.19 3.15
C ILE A 132 0.02 -7.84 3.87
N MET A 133 -1.13 -7.55 4.45
CA MET A 133 -1.38 -6.29 5.15
C MET A 133 -0.55 -6.18 6.43
N ASP A 134 -0.48 -7.26 7.23
CA ASP A 134 0.36 -7.30 8.44
C ASP A 134 1.82 -7.03 8.10
N THR A 135 2.34 -7.69 7.07
CA THR A 135 3.72 -7.53 6.64
C THR A 135 3.98 -6.11 6.15
N ALA A 136 3.08 -5.58 5.32
CA ALA A 136 3.20 -4.22 4.80
C ALA A 136 3.26 -3.18 5.91
N LEU A 137 2.37 -3.29 6.90
CA LEU A 137 2.33 -2.34 8.01
C LEU A 137 3.55 -2.45 8.92
N LYS A 138 4.01 -3.67 9.19
CA LYS A 138 5.23 -3.88 10.00
C LYS A 138 6.47 -3.35 9.29
N GLU A 139 6.58 -3.57 8.00
CA GLU A 139 7.70 -3.06 7.21
C GLU A 139 7.66 -1.54 7.12
N LEU A 140 6.47 -0.96 6.96
CA LEU A 140 6.29 0.50 6.97
C LEU A 140 6.74 1.09 8.30
N LYS A 141 6.28 0.52 9.41
CA LYS A 141 6.66 0.95 10.75
C LYS A 141 8.17 0.92 10.94
N LYS A 142 8.80 -0.19 10.57
CA LYS A 142 10.24 -0.36 10.68
C LYS A 142 11.00 0.69 9.86
N GLN A 143 10.57 0.93 8.63
CA GLN A 143 11.22 1.90 7.75
C GLN A 143 11.08 3.32 8.26
N VAL A 144 9.88 3.71 8.69
CA VAL A 144 9.62 5.05 9.20
C VAL A 144 10.43 5.30 10.48
N GLU A 145 10.39 4.36 11.42
CA GLU A 145 11.06 4.53 12.72
C GLU A 145 12.58 4.47 12.61
N ALA A 146 13.12 3.76 11.62
CA ALA A 146 14.55 3.68 11.40
C ALA A 146 15.15 5.01 10.92
N GLY A 147 14.35 5.85 10.30
CA GLY A 147 14.79 7.15 9.78
C GLY A 147 14.64 8.31 10.75
N THR A 148 14.19 8.05 11.96
CA THR A 148 14.01 9.11 12.97
C THR A 148 15.16 9.20 13.94
#